data_20595ccb86e35dbcdca52061a59949c0
#
_entry.id   20595ccb86e35dbcdca52061a59949c0
#
_cell.length_a   1.000
_cell.length_b   1.000
_cell.length_c   1.000
_cell.angle_alpha   90.00
_cell.angle_beta   90.00
_cell.angle_gamma   90.00
#
_symmetry.space_group_name_H-M   'P 1'
#
loop_
_entity.id
_entity.type
_entity.pdbx_description
1 polymer ?
#
loop_
_entity_poly.entity_id
_entity_poly.type
_entity_poly.pdbx_seq_one_letter_code
_entity_poly.pdbx_strand_id
1 'polypeptide(L)'
;MYVGAIHRVSDPEGFTKAEDEAIAAGLPDGISLPIHAATHDHGVGICIWEGPSVEAVSELVESVVGPFSQNEYFEMTVDGLP
;
A
#
# COMPACT_ATOMS: atom_id res chain seq x y z
N MET A 1 4.98 9.40 -9.70
CA MET A 1 6.18 8.70 -9.17
C MET A 1 5.77 7.37 -8.58
N TYR A 2 6.68 6.43 -8.55
CA TYR A 2 6.44 5.17 -7.85
C TYR A 2 6.90 5.24 -6.41
N VAL A 3 6.10 4.66 -5.52
CA VAL A 3 6.37 4.59 -4.09
C VAL A 3 6.26 3.14 -3.64
N GLY A 4 7.35 2.60 -3.12
CA GLY A 4 7.36 1.29 -2.50
C GLY A 4 6.88 1.39 -1.06
N ALA A 5 6.09 0.43 -0.63
CA ALA A 5 5.65 0.32 0.75
C ALA A 5 5.89 -1.08 1.28
N ILE A 6 6.47 -1.16 2.48
CA ILE A 6 6.62 -2.41 3.21
C ILE A 6 5.69 -2.33 4.41
N HIS A 7 4.79 -3.30 4.51
CA HIS A 7 3.83 -3.42 5.60
C HIS A 7 4.20 -4.59 6.50
N ARG A 8 4.46 -4.32 7.78
CA ARG A 8 4.60 -5.37 8.79
C ARG A 8 3.27 -5.45 9.52
N VAL A 9 2.51 -6.52 9.24
CA VAL A 9 1.11 -6.62 9.57
C VAL A 9 0.94 -7.30 10.92
N SER A 10 0.29 -6.60 11.85
CA SER A 10 -0.02 -7.13 13.18
C SER A 10 -1.40 -7.81 13.23
N ASP A 11 -2.32 -7.39 12.36
CA ASP A 11 -3.65 -7.95 12.24
C ASP A 11 -3.95 -8.22 10.76
N PRO A 12 -3.60 -9.43 10.25
CA PRO A 12 -3.80 -9.75 8.83
C PRO A 12 -5.25 -9.66 8.36
N GLU A 13 -6.19 -10.09 9.17
CA GLU A 13 -7.61 -10.06 8.82
C GLU A 13 -8.12 -8.62 8.70
N GLY A 14 -7.81 -7.77 9.68
CA GLY A 14 -8.19 -6.36 9.65
C GLY A 14 -7.53 -5.61 8.51
N PHE A 15 -6.25 -5.87 8.27
CA PHE A 15 -5.48 -5.28 7.16
C PHE A 15 -6.12 -5.61 5.81
N THR A 16 -6.37 -6.90 5.55
CA THR A 16 -6.94 -7.35 4.27
C THR A 16 -8.33 -6.77 4.04
N LYS A 17 -9.16 -6.78 5.06
CA LYS A 17 -10.52 -6.23 4.96
C LYS A 17 -10.49 -4.74 4.66
N ALA A 18 -9.69 -3.96 5.38
CA ALA A 18 -9.60 -2.52 5.16
C ALA A 18 -9.07 -2.18 3.77
N GLU A 19 -8.05 -2.90 3.30
CA GLU A 19 -7.48 -2.71 1.98
C GLU A 19 -8.48 -3.04 0.87
N ASP A 20 -9.17 -4.17 0.98
CA ASP A 20 -10.17 -4.58 -0.01
C ASP A 20 -11.32 -3.57 -0.07
N GLU A 21 -11.77 -3.08 1.06
CA GLU A 21 -12.82 -2.05 1.12
C GLU A 21 -12.37 -0.74 0.45
N ALA A 22 -11.13 -0.31 0.70
CA ALA A 22 -10.60 0.91 0.10
C ALA A 22 -10.47 0.79 -1.42
N ILE A 23 -9.99 -0.35 -1.92
CA ILE A 23 -9.88 -0.61 -3.35
C ILE A 23 -11.27 -0.66 -4.00
N ALA A 24 -12.23 -1.32 -3.36
CA ALA A 24 -13.60 -1.42 -3.87
C ALA A 24 -14.30 -0.05 -3.91
N ALA A 25 -14.02 0.82 -2.96
CA ALA A 25 -14.57 2.18 -2.92
C ALA A 25 -13.95 3.10 -3.97
N GLY A 26 -12.82 2.73 -4.53
CA GLY A 26 -12.04 3.53 -5.48
C GLY A 26 -10.96 4.35 -4.78
N LEU A 27 -9.75 4.26 -5.33
CA LEU A 27 -8.62 5.05 -4.85
C LEU A 27 -8.77 6.51 -5.29
N PRO A 28 -8.19 7.48 -4.55
CA PRO A 28 -8.21 8.88 -4.97
C PRO A 28 -7.61 9.08 -6.35
N ASP A 29 -8.07 10.10 -7.07
CA ASP A 29 -7.52 10.46 -8.37
C ASP A 29 -6.02 10.68 -8.27
N GLY A 30 -5.27 10.15 -9.24
CA GLY A 30 -3.82 10.28 -9.29
C GLY A 30 -3.06 9.25 -8.46
N ILE A 31 -3.73 8.37 -7.74
CA ILE A 31 -3.11 7.30 -6.97
C ILE A 31 -3.61 5.95 -7.47
N SER A 32 -2.67 5.04 -7.73
CA SER A 32 -2.98 3.67 -8.14
C SER A 32 -2.04 2.67 -7.47
N LEU A 33 -2.43 1.40 -7.47
CA LEU A 33 -1.69 0.31 -6.85
C LEU A 33 -1.40 -0.77 -7.89
N PRO A 34 -0.33 -0.59 -8.72
CA PRO A 34 -0.02 -1.56 -9.76
C PRO A 34 0.49 -2.91 -9.26
N ILE A 35 1.14 -2.96 -8.10
CA ILE A 35 1.63 -4.22 -7.52
C ILE A 35 1.26 -4.28 -6.05
N HIS A 36 0.63 -5.39 -5.69
CA HIS A 36 0.30 -5.74 -4.32
C HIS A 36 0.71 -7.19 -4.08
N ALA A 37 1.62 -7.42 -3.17
CA ALA A 37 2.12 -8.75 -2.84
C ALA A 37 2.19 -8.93 -1.33
N ALA A 38 2.05 -10.16 -0.88
CA ALA A 38 2.12 -10.49 0.54
C ALA A 38 2.78 -11.86 0.72
N THR A 39 3.40 -12.05 1.88
CA THR A 39 3.85 -13.37 2.30
C THR A 39 2.63 -14.30 2.49
N HIS A 40 2.85 -15.62 2.43
CA HIS A 40 1.74 -16.59 2.52
C HIS A 40 0.97 -16.49 3.84
N ASP A 41 1.64 -16.10 4.92
CA ASP A 41 0.99 -15.89 6.22
C ASP A 41 0.36 -14.50 6.36
N HIS A 42 0.49 -13.64 5.33
CA HIS A 42 0.04 -12.25 5.34
C HIS A 42 0.68 -11.38 6.43
N GLY A 43 1.81 -11.80 6.97
CA GLY A 43 2.55 -11.03 7.98
C GLY A 43 3.35 -9.87 7.41
N VAL A 44 3.72 -9.95 6.12
CA VAL A 44 4.44 -8.88 5.42
C VAL A 44 3.77 -8.63 4.09
N GLY A 45 3.45 -7.38 3.79
CA GLY A 45 3.00 -6.92 2.49
C GLY A 45 4.06 -6.05 1.83
N ILE A 46 4.17 -6.17 0.50
CA ILE A 46 5.04 -5.31 -0.31
C ILE A 46 4.20 -4.78 -1.45
N CYS A 47 4.10 -3.47 -1.54
CA CYS A 47 3.26 -2.80 -2.53
C CYS A 47 4.08 -1.79 -3.33
N ILE A 48 3.75 -1.66 -4.59
CA ILE A 48 4.22 -0.55 -5.42
C ILE A 48 3.01 0.30 -5.77
N TRP A 49 3.07 1.54 -5.34
CA TRP A 49 2.06 2.56 -5.60
C TRP A 49 2.56 3.53 -6.65
N GLU A 50 1.65 4.13 -7.38
CA GLU A 50 1.92 5.31 -8.19
C GLU A 50 1.11 6.48 -7.64
N GLY A 51 1.75 7.62 -7.42
CA GLY A 51 1.11 8.80 -6.86
C GLY A 51 1.95 10.06 -7.05
N PRO A 52 1.44 11.20 -6.59
CA PRO A 52 2.13 12.48 -6.77
C PRO A 52 3.36 12.66 -5.87
N SER A 53 3.38 12.00 -4.70
CA SER A 53 4.49 12.11 -3.74
C SER A 53 4.47 10.94 -2.76
N VAL A 54 5.59 10.72 -2.08
CA VAL A 54 5.66 9.75 -1.00
C VAL A 54 4.68 10.10 0.11
N GLU A 55 4.57 11.39 0.45
CA GLU A 55 3.67 11.87 1.50
C GLU A 55 2.21 11.57 1.16
N ALA A 56 1.77 11.82 -0.07
CA ALA A 56 0.39 11.57 -0.47
C ALA A 56 0.04 10.09 -0.38
N VAL A 57 0.94 9.21 -0.83
CA VAL A 57 0.75 7.77 -0.74
C VAL A 57 0.75 7.31 0.72
N SER A 58 1.70 7.77 1.53
CA SER A 58 1.77 7.38 2.94
C SER A 58 0.54 7.83 3.74
N GLU A 59 0.04 9.04 3.49
CA GLU A 59 -1.19 9.51 4.14
C GLU A 59 -2.37 8.62 3.82
N LEU A 60 -2.53 8.24 2.54
CA LEU A 60 -3.58 7.32 2.14
C LEU A 60 -3.44 5.97 2.84
N VAL A 61 -2.27 5.37 2.76
CA VAL A 61 -2.02 4.04 3.33
C VAL A 61 -2.25 4.03 4.84
N GLU A 62 -1.73 5.03 5.55
CA GLU A 62 -1.92 5.12 7.01
C GLU A 62 -3.39 5.31 7.38
N SER A 63 -4.16 6.04 6.58
CA SER A 63 -5.59 6.22 6.82
C SER A 63 -6.38 4.92 6.66
N VAL A 64 -5.91 4.01 5.82
CA VAL A 64 -6.60 2.74 5.52
C VAL A 64 -6.13 1.62 6.45
N VAL A 65 -4.82 1.37 6.52
CA VAL A 65 -4.26 0.19 7.19
C VAL A 65 -3.37 0.51 8.39
N GLY A 66 -3.17 1.76 8.72
CA GLY A 66 -2.32 2.18 9.85
C GLY A 66 -2.62 1.47 11.17
N PRO A 67 -3.90 1.24 11.55
CA PRO A 67 -4.22 0.52 12.78
C PRO A 67 -3.78 -0.95 12.79
N PHE A 68 -3.49 -1.54 11.62
CA PHE A 68 -3.26 -2.98 11.46
C PHE A 68 -1.83 -3.32 11.08
N SER A 69 -0.96 -2.33 10.86
CA SER A 69 0.40 -2.56 10.36
C SER A 69 1.34 -1.41 10.69
N GLN A 70 2.64 -1.73 10.69
CA GLN A 70 3.70 -0.72 10.66
C GLN A 70 4.23 -0.67 9.25
N ASN A 71 4.34 0.54 8.69
CA ASN A 71 4.60 0.74 7.29
C ASN A 71 5.83 1.62 7.06
N GLU A 72 6.63 1.26 6.05
CA GLU A 72 7.77 2.04 5.58
C GLU A 72 7.56 2.39 4.14
N TYR A 73 8.02 3.58 3.73
CA TYR A 73 7.78 4.10 2.38
C TYR A 73 9.08 4.56 1.74
N PHE A 74 9.22 4.31 0.44
CA PHE A 74 10.42 4.63 -0.32
C PHE A 74 10.02 5.18 -1.70
N GLU A 75 10.68 6.25 -2.14
CA GLU A 75 10.62 6.65 -3.53
C GLU A 75 11.35 5.60 -4.38
N MET A 76 10.72 5.11 -5.43
CA MET A 76 11.21 3.98 -6.20
C MET A 76 11.34 4.31 -7.68
N THR A 77 12.35 3.74 -8.30
CA THR A 77 12.38 3.54 -9.75
C THR A 77 11.96 2.10 -10.02
N VAL A 78 10.98 1.90 -10.88
CA VAL A 78 10.44 0.57 -11.16
C VAL A 78 10.61 0.25 -12.64
N ASP A 79 11.42 -0.76 -12.91
CA ASP A 79 11.56 -1.31 -14.26
C ASP A 79 10.48 -2.36 -14.51
N GLY A 80 9.92 -2.39 -15.71
CA GLY A 80 8.87 -3.35 -16.06
C GLY A 80 7.44 -2.86 -15.86
N LEU A 81 7.25 -1.66 -15.31
CA LEU A 81 5.96 -0.97 -15.28
C LEU A 81 6.00 0.24 -16.24
N PRO A 82 4.88 0.57 -16.91
CA PRO A 82 4.81 1.72 -17.80
C PRO A 82 5.10 3.03 -17.10
#